data_35efd15910b3c25f5ce27a2903031423
#
_entry.id   35efd15910b3c25f5ce27a2903031423
#
_cell.length_a   1.000
_cell.length_b   1.000
_cell.length_c   1.000
_cell.angle_alpha   90.00
_cell.angle_beta   90.00
_cell.angle_gamma   90.00
#
_symmetry.space_group_name_H-M   'P 1'
#
loop_
_entity.id
_entity.type
_entity.pdbx_description
1 polymer ?
#
loop_
_entity_poly.entity_id
_entity_poly.type
_entity_poly.pdbx_seq_one_letter_code
_entity_poly.pdbx_strand_id
1 'polypeptide(L)'
;MMSQQASARGQQGKAKTMNIAVITGASSGIGEEFLRQIVRERGSFGSIPFEEIWVIARRADRLMSLRSELDPVRIRVFTVDLTSPSAIDDLSGELSKRKPMIGLLVNCAGVGCNGLFETVPRSEVHKIISLNCAVLAEFTSVCIPYMIPNGDLCTYKTGPRILNIASSAGFLPQPGAASYAASKAFVISFSRALHAELKVHNIASTTVCPGPVATEFAAVATGIPGAKAKGFKSLFVVKPQRLVRKAIIVSKHGRGLYVYGVSQKILHVLSKILPTRFLLFLVTKLSKDAHPLKKAVPDQPEVVLASTVREIPVSPAAGVPLSAAAGVPAAPSNPVLSAIAHETGNIFPTSDQASRILSLYKGKSI
;
A
#
# COMPACT_ATOMS: atom_id res chain seq x y z
N MET A 1 -7.84 -9.04 63.12
CA MET A 1 -7.00 -8.08 62.38
C MET A 1 -6.11 -8.76 61.32
N MET A 2 -6.63 -9.63 60.46
CA MET A 2 -5.86 -10.33 59.42
C MET A 2 -6.59 -10.46 58.07
N SER A 3 -7.53 -9.55 57.74
CA SER A 3 -8.30 -9.63 56.48
C SER A 3 -8.29 -8.36 55.62
N GLN A 4 -7.40 -7.39 55.86
CA GLN A 4 -7.32 -6.13 55.09
C GLN A 4 -6.02 -5.93 54.29
N GLN A 5 -5.08 -6.90 54.25
CA GLN A 5 -3.81 -6.77 53.53
C GLN A 5 -3.77 -7.49 52.16
N ALA A 6 -4.84 -8.13 51.71
CA ALA A 6 -4.86 -8.88 50.44
C ALA A 6 -5.38 -8.06 49.24
N SER A 7 -5.86 -6.83 49.43
CA SER A 7 -6.48 -6.03 48.35
C SER A 7 -5.56 -5.00 47.67
N ALA A 8 -4.31 -4.83 48.12
CA ALA A 8 -3.41 -3.77 47.62
C ALA A 8 -2.34 -4.23 46.60
N ARG A 9 -2.35 -5.48 46.13
CA ARG A 9 -1.32 -6.03 45.19
C ARG A 9 -1.78 -6.20 43.74
N GLY A 10 -2.82 -5.52 43.31
CA GLY A 10 -3.44 -5.73 41.95
C GLY A 10 -3.36 -4.58 40.96
N GLN A 11 -2.80 -3.43 41.31
CA GLN A 11 -2.67 -2.30 40.39
C GLN A 11 -1.21 -1.90 40.16
N GLN A 12 -0.41 -2.82 39.62
CA GLN A 12 0.77 -2.38 38.88
C GLN A 12 0.25 -1.68 37.63
N GLY A 13 0.33 -0.34 37.60
CA GLY A 13 -0.10 0.51 36.51
C GLY A 13 0.52 -0.01 35.20
N LYS A 14 -0.29 -0.57 34.29
CA LYS A 14 0.13 -0.85 32.93
C LYS A 14 0.71 0.44 32.38
N ALA A 15 2.01 0.46 32.09
CA ALA A 15 2.66 1.59 31.45
C ALA A 15 1.80 1.99 30.26
N LYS A 16 1.32 3.25 30.27
CA LYS A 16 0.45 3.78 29.22
C LYS A 16 1.19 3.68 27.89
N THR A 17 0.79 2.78 27.03
CA THR A 17 1.42 2.60 25.72
C THR A 17 1.08 3.80 24.84
N MET A 18 2.10 4.44 24.27
CA MET A 18 1.99 5.63 23.46
C MET A 18 1.25 5.33 22.15
N ASN A 19 0.17 6.06 21.86
CA ASN A 19 -0.57 5.94 20.59
C ASN A 19 0.01 6.87 19.54
N ILE A 20 0.34 6.33 18.35
CA ILE A 20 0.98 7.09 17.27
C ILE A 20 0.21 7.03 15.95
N ALA A 21 0.41 8.06 15.13
CA ALA A 21 0.12 8.03 13.70
C ALA A 21 1.41 7.89 12.91
N VAL A 22 1.41 7.12 11.82
CA VAL A 22 2.55 6.93 10.93
C VAL A 22 2.16 7.34 9.52
N ILE A 23 2.93 8.23 8.88
CA ILE A 23 2.65 8.77 7.54
C ILE A 23 3.89 8.64 6.66
N THR A 24 3.83 7.81 5.61
CA THR A 24 4.87 7.75 4.59
C THR A 24 4.61 8.76 3.48
N GLY A 25 5.67 9.30 2.86
CA GLY A 25 5.55 10.33 1.82
C GLY A 25 5.07 11.68 2.34
N ALA A 26 5.32 11.98 3.63
CA ALA A 26 4.80 13.16 4.32
C ALA A 26 5.40 14.50 3.88
N SER A 27 6.45 14.52 3.07
CA SER A 27 7.17 15.75 2.69
C SER A 27 6.49 16.58 1.60
N SER A 28 5.38 16.14 1.01
CA SER A 28 4.64 16.90 -0.01
C SER A 28 3.25 16.33 -0.31
N GLY A 29 2.44 17.14 -0.99
CA GLY A 29 1.21 16.73 -1.64
C GLY A 29 0.17 16.13 -0.71
N ILE A 30 -0.28 14.90 -1.01
CA ILE A 30 -1.31 14.21 -0.23
C ILE A 30 -0.80 13.85 1.17
N GLY A 31 0.46 13.37 1.29
CA GLY A 31 1.06 12.99 2.58
C GLY A 31 1.26 14.17 3.51
N GLU A 32 1.75 15.29 3.00
CA GLU A 32 1.84 16.55 3.75
C GLU A 32 0.47 17.01 4.22
N GLU A 33 -0.53 16.95 3.36
CA GLU A 33 -1.89 17.37 3.70
C GLU A 33 -2.52 16.46 4.78
N PHE A 34 -2.23 15.15 4.77
CA PHE A 34 -2.61 14.26 5.88
C PHE A 34 -1.98 14.73 7.19
N LEU A 35 -0.68 15.03 7.19
CA LEU A 35 0.00 15.55 8.37
C LEU A 35 -0.68 16.82 8.88
N ARG A 36 -0.91 17.80 8.02
CA ARG A 36 -1.55 19.07 8.38
C ARG A 36 -2.93 18.90 9.00
N GLN A 37 -3.76 18.02 8.44
CA GLN A 37 -5.10 17.79 8.96
C GLN A 37 -5.11 16.98 10.26
N ILE A 38 -4.25 15.97 10.38
CA ILE A 38 -4.13 15.17 11.61
C ILE A 38 -3.66 16.02 12.78
N VAL A 39 -2.71 16.93 12.56
CA VAL A 39 -2.26 17.86 13.60
C VAL A 39 -3.39 18.82 14.01
N ARG A 40 -4.12 19.41 13.05
CA ARG A 40 -5.25 20.33 13.31
C ARG A 40 -6.41 19.67 14.07
N GLU A 41 -6.74 18.43 13.75
CA GLU A 41 -7.79 17.67 14.42
C GLU A 41 -7.35 17.20 15.82
N ARG A 42 -6.20 17.66 16.34
CA ARG A 42 -5.55 17.21 17.58
C ARG A 42 -5.41 15.69 17.68
N GLY A 43 -5.31 15.06 16.52
CA GLY A 43 -4.85 13.69 16.38
C GLY A 43 -5.77 12.62 16.93
N SER A 44 -7.08 12.79 16.96
CA SER A 44 -7.96 11.69 17.33
C SER A 44 -8.48 10.95 16.10
N PHE A 45 -8.03 9.73 15.90
CA PHE A 45 -8.73 8.72 15.12
C PHE A 45 -9.36 7.75 16.12
N GLY A 46 -10.69 7.73 16.16
CA GLY A 46 -11.40 7.06 17.23
C GLY A 46 -11.36 7.84 18.54
N SER A 47 -11.25 7.15 19.67
CA SER A 47 -11.34 7.72 21.01
C SER A 47 -9.99 8.11 21.63
N ILE A 48 -8.87 7.69 21.01
CA ILE A 48 -7.52 7.82 21.59
C ILE A 48 -6.70 8.83 20.79
N PRO A 49 -6.26 9.95 21.41
CA PRO A 49 -5.40 10.94 20.75
C PRO A 49 -4.03 10.35 20.38
N PHE A 50 -3.42 10.84 19.28
CA PHE A 50 -2.03 10.54 18.96
C PHE A 50 -1.09 11.38 19.83
N GLU A 51 -0.17 10.69 20.51
CA GLU A 51 0.87 11.32 21.31
C GLU A 51 2.08 11.69 20.46
N GLU A 52 2.39 10.88 19.42
CA GLU A 52 3.38 11.23 18.39
C GLU A 52 2.80 11.01 16.98
N ILE A 53 3.36 11.75 16.00
CA ILE A 53 3.09 11.59 14.58
C ILE A 53 4.43 11.34 13.89
N TRP A 54 4.64 10.12 13.41
CA TRP A 54 5.84 9.72 12.70
C TRP A 54 5.71 10.05 11.23
N VAL A 55 6.60 10.89 10.72
CA VAL A 55 6.62 11.33 9.32
C VAL A 55 7.86 10.80 8.64
N ILE A 56 7.66 10.07 7.54
CA ILE A 56 8.70 9.32 6.84
C ILE A 56 8.78 9.82 5.40
N ALA A 57 9.92 10.38 4.99
CA ALA A 57 10.22 10.77 3.62
C ALA A 57 11.73 11.03 3.44
N ARG A 58 12.16 11.24 2.19
CA ARG A 58 13.57 11.48 1.84
C ARG A 58 14.04 12.92 2.07
N ARG A 59 13.14 13.90 1.99
CA ARG A 59 13.47 15.34 2.04
C ARG A 59 13.47 15.84 3.47
N ALA A 60 14.67 15.82 4.09
CA ALA A 60 14.86 16.20 5.48
C ALA A 60 14.45 17.67 5.75
N ASP A 61 14.88 18.59 4.88
CA ASP A 61 14.59 20.01 4.94
C ASP A 61 13.09 20.30 5.04
N ARG A 62 12.30 19.67 4.16
CA ARG A 62 10.84 19.82 4.16
C ARG A 62 10.18 19.22 5.40
N LEU A 63 10.62 18.04 5.84
CA LEU A 63 10.08 17.44 7.05
C LEU A 63 10.38 18.26 8.29
N MET A 64 11.59 18.80 8.40
CA MET A 64 11.98 19.66 9.52
C MET A 64 11.22 20.99 9.50
N SER A 65 11.02 21.61 8.32
CA SER A 65 10.17 22.80 8.19
C SER A 65 8.73 22.53 8.62
N LEU A 66 8.12 21.43 8.17
CA LEU A 66 6.76 21.03 8.57
C LEU A 66 6.66 20.76 10.07
N ARG A 67 7.68 20.12 10.65
CA ARG A 67 7.72 19.89 12.10
C ARG A 67 7.72 21.20 12.86
N SER A 68 8.59 22.16 12.47
CA SER A 68 8.68 23.46 13.13
C SER A 68 7.40 24.29 12.98
N GLU A 69 6.77 24.23 11.80
CA GLU A 69 5.53 24.96 11.51
C GLU A 69 4.32 24.43 12.25
N LEU A 70 4.17 23.10 12.33
CA LEU A 70 2.92 22.48 12.76
C LEU A 70 2.93 22.06 14.24
N ASP A 71 3.90 21.23 14.63
CA ASP A 71 3.98 20.73 16.00
C ASP A 71 5.38 20.16 16.28
N PRO A 72 6.31 20.97 16.82
CA PRO A 72 7.68 20.53 17.07
C PRO A 72 7.81 19.42 18.12
N VAL A 73 6.82 19.26 18.98
CA VAL A 73 6.84 18.29 20.09
C VAL A 73 6.36 16.92 19.63
N ARG A 74 5.20 16.86 18.96
CA ARG A 74 4.56 15.60 18.57
C ARG A 74 5.05 15.02 17.25
N ILE A 75 5.63 15.83 16.35
CA ILE A 75 6.09 15.33 15.05
C ILE A 75 7.49 14.75 15.19
N ARG A 76 7.61 13.44 14.92
CA ARG A 76 8.87 12.71 14.85
C ARG A 76 9.26 12.47 13.39
N VAL A 77 10.42 12.96 13.01
CA VAL A 77 10.92 12.92 11.63
C VAL A 77 11.83 11.73 11.42
N PHE A 78 11.55 10.96 10.36
CA PHE A 78 12.41 9.90 9.82
C PHE A 78 12.80 10.24 8.38
N THR A 79 14.05 10.63 8.19
CA THR A 79 14.60 10.91 6.86
C THR A 79 15.14 9.62 6.26
N VAL A 80 14.30 8.96 5.45
CA VAL A 80 14.59 7.62 4.93
C VAL A 80 14.16 7.52 3.46
N ASP A 81 15.01 6.93 2.61
CA ASP A 81 14.55 6.37 1.33
C ASP A 81 14.01 4.96 1.58
N LEU A 82 12.70 4.83 1.51
CA LEU A 82 12.02 3.56 1.78
C LEU A 82 12.41 2.43 0.80
N THR A 83 13.07 2.74 -0.32
CA THR A 83 13.59 1.74 -1.26
C THR A 83 15.00 1.27 -0.93
N SER A 84 15.63 1.84 0.10
CA SER A 84 16.92 1.37 0.61
C SER A 84 16.78 0.00 1.27
N PRO A 85 17.76 -0.90 1.12
CA PRO A 85 17.67 -2.29 1.62
C PRO A 85 17.37 -2.39 3.13
N SER A 86 17.97 -1.52 3.96
CA SER A 86 17.77 -1.52 5.42
C SER A 86 16.57 -0.70 5.92
N ALA A 87 15.90 0.05 5.03
CA ALA A 87 14.92 1.06 5.44
C ALA A 87 13.77 0.49 6.30
N ILE A 88 13.24 -0.65 5.89
CA ILE A 88 12.13 -1.29 6.61
C ILE A 88 12.61 -1.90 7.92
N ASP A 89 13.81 -2.49 7.93
CA ASP A 89 14.42 -3.08 9.14
C ASP A 89 14.74 -2.00 10.17
N ASP A 90 15.28 -0.86 9.75
CA ASP A 90 15.58 0.28 10.63
C ASP A 90 14.30 0.83 11.28
N LEU A 91 13.22 1.00 10.51
CA LEU A 91 11.91 1.42 11.03
C LEU A 91 11.28 0.37 11.94
N SER A 92 11.42 -0.91 11.61
CA SER A 92 11.00 -2.03 12.45
C SER A 92 11.76 -2.06 13.78
N GLY A 93 13.07 -1.82 13.75
CA GLY A 93 13.91 -1.67 14.92
C GLY A 93 13.44 -0.53 15.84
N GLU A 94 13.06 0.60 15.28
CA GLU A 94 12.55 1.75 16.06
C GLU A 94 11.16 1.44 16.66
N LEU A 95 10.28 0.75 15.95
CA LEU A 95 9.01 0.26 16.47
C LEU A 95 9.24 -0.73 17.62
N SER A 96 10.19 -1.66 17.47
CA SER A 96 10.52 -2.67 18.47
C SER A 96 11.10 -2.07 19.76
N LYS A 97 11.91 -1.02 19.64
CA LYS A 97 12.48 -0.28 20.79
C LYS A 97 11.41 0.44 21.58
N ARG A 98 10.49 1.14 20.88
CA ARG A 98 9.51 2.03 21.54
C ARG A 98 8.20 1.33 21.87
N LYS A 99 7.88 0.25 21.18
CA LYS A 99 6.64 -0.53 21.34
C LYS A 99 5.39 0.35 21.40
N PRO A 100 5.21 1.30 20.45
CA PRO A 100 4.04 2.15 20.43
C PRO A 100 2.80 1.34 20.03
N MET A 101 1.62 1.91 20.24
CA MET A 101 0.40 1.48 19.57
C MET A 101 0.19 2.35 18.31
N ILE A 102 -0.01 1.75 17.16
CA ILE A 102 -0.29 2.49 15.92
C ILE A 102 -1.81 2.60 15.75
N GLY A 103 -2.37 3.78 15.98
CA GLY A 103 -3.78 4.06 15.74
C GLY A 103 -4.09 4.45 14.29
N LEU A 104 -3.09 4.92 13.55
CA LEU A 104 -3.22 5.30 12.15
C LEU A 104 -1.94 5.04 11.36
N LEU A 105 -2.07 4.30 10.24
CA LEU A 105 -1.04 4.16 9.23
C LEU A 105 -1.52 4.77 7.91
N VAL A 106 -0.77 5.72 7.34
CA VAL A 106 -1.03 6.32 6.03
C VAL A 106 0.11 5.96 5.08
N ASN A 107 -0.11 5.01 4.19
CA ASN A 107 0.80 4.66 3.12
C ASN A 107 0.57 5.58 1.92
N CYS A 108 1.31 6.70 1.89
CA CYS A 108 1.21 7.73 0.86
C CYS A 108 2.48 7.90 0.02
N ALA A 109 3.60 7.28 0.43
CA ALA A 109 4.80 7.24 -0.40
C ALA A 109 4.50 6.54 -1.74
N GLY A 110 4.93 7.14 -2.83
CA GLY A 110 4.72 6.58 -4.15
C GLY A 110 5.25 7.47 -5.25
N VAL A 111 5.57 6.85 -6.37
CA VAL A 111 6.08 7.53 -7.57
C VAL A 111 5.30 7.07 -8.80
N GLY A 112 5.40 7.84 -9.87
CA GLY A 112 4.84 7.49 -11.18
C GLY A 112 5.82 7.82 -12.28
N CYS A 113 5.67 7.18 -13.42
CA CYS A 113 6.36 7.49 -14.66
C CYS A 113 5.35 7.45 -15.80
N ASN A 114 5.46 8.40 -16.70
CA ASN A 114 4.68 8.46 -17.93
C ASN A 114 5.62 8.29 -19.13
N GLY A 115 5.23 7.47 -20.08
CA GLY A 115 5.95 7.15 -21.29
C GLY A 115 5.49 5.82 -21.87
N LEU A 116 5.76 5.56 -23.15
CA LEU A 116 5.61 4.24 -23.72
C LEU A 116 6.58 3.28 -23.01
N PHE A 117 6.14 2.07 -22.69
CA PHE A 117 6.92 1.16 -21.86
C PHE A 117 8.31 0.87 -22.42
N GLU A 118 8.45 0.81 -23.72
CA GLU A 118 9.72 0.66 -24.44
C GLU A 118 10.72 1.80 -24.23
N THR A 119 10.21 3.00 -23.84
CA THR A 119 11.06 4.18 -23.56
C THR A 119 11.29 4.45 -22.09
N VAL A 120 10.66 3.68 -21.19
CA VAL A 120 10.79 3.84 -19.75
C VAL A 120 12.06 3.13 -19.26
N PRO A 121 13.00 3.85 -18.60
CA PRO A 121 14.20 3.23 -18.07
C PRO A 121 13.86 2.10 -17.08
N ARG A 122 14.61 0.99 -17.13
CA ARG A 122 14.46 -0.14 -16.23
C ARG A 122 14.50 0.28 -14.74
N SER A 123 15.35 1.24 -14.40
CA SER A 123 15.45 1.81 -13.05
C SER A 123 14.15 2.45 -12.57
N GLU A 124 13.43 3.16 -13.45
CA GLU A 124 12.14 3.76 -13.09
C GLU A 124 11.04 2.70 -12.92
N VAL A 125 11.05 1.63 -13.75
CA VAL A 125 10.14 0.49 -13.57
C VAL A 125 10.39 -0.16 -12.21
N HIS A 126 11.66 -0.46 -11.88
CA HIS A 126 12.04 -1.04 -10.59
C HIS A 126 11.59 -0.16 -9.42
N LYS A 127 11.89 1.13 -9.48
CA LYS A 127 11.51 2.11 -8.44
C LYS A 127 9.99 2.18 -8.21
N ILE A 128 9.18 2.14 -9.28
CA ILE A 128 7.72 2.13 -9.16
C ILE A 128 7.24 0.87 -8.43
N ILE A 129 7.71 -0.31 -8.84
CA ILE A 129 7.28 -1.58 -8.26
C ILE A 129 7.78 -1.70 -6.82
N SER A 130 9.03 -1.36 -6.55
CA SER A 130 9.59 -1.41 -5.20
C SER A 130 8.83 -0.48 -4.25
N LEU A 131 8.69 0.81 -4.59
CA LEU A 131 8.09 1.77 -3.67
C LEU A 131 6.57 1.61 -3.55
N ASN A 132 5.86 1.47 -4.68
CA ASN A 132 4.40 1.47 -4.67
C ASN A 132 3.80 0.13 -4.25
N CYS A 133 4.53 -0.98 -4.38
CA CYS A 133 4.02 -2.33 -4.09
C CYS A 133 4.78 -2.99 -2.94
N ALA A 134 6.06 -3.32 -3.11
CA ALA A 134 6.83 -4.08 -2.14
C ALA A 134 6.93 -3.34 -0.80
N VAL A 135 7.48 -2.15 -0.79
CA VAL A 135 7.63 -1.30 0.42
C VAL A 135 6.29 -1.06 1.11
N LEU A 136 5.22 -0.78 0.35
CA LEU A 136 3.89 -0.58 0.93
C LEU A 136 3.41 -1.83 1.67
N ALA A 137 3.57 -3.01 1.06
CA ALA A 137 3.14 -4.27 1.67
C ALA A 137 4.02 -4.65 2.86
N GLU A 138 5.34 -4.59 2.72
CA GLU A 138 6.32 -4.91 3.77
C GLU A 138 6.16 -4.00 4.98
N PHE A 139 6.11 -2.69 4.77
CA PHE A 139 5.95 -1.74 5.87
C PHE A 139 4.59 -1.89 6.57
N THR A 140 3.52 -2.17 5.81
CA THR A 140 2.22 -2.49 6.40
C THR A 140 2.30 -3.74 7.27
N SER A 141 2.97 -4.81 6.81
CA SER A 141 3.18 -6.04 7.57
C SER A 141 3.91 -5.78 8.90
N VAL A 142 4.97 -4.98 8.87
CA VAL A 142 5.73 -4.57 10.06
C VAL A 142 4.86 -3.76 11.06
N CYS A 143 3.93 -2.93 10.56
CA CYS A 143 3.08 -2.08 11.42
C CYS A 143 1.90 -2.83 12.06
N ILE A 144 1.32 -3.85 11.41
CA ILE A 144 0.12 -4.56 11.87
C ILE A 144 0.23 -5.09 13.32
N PRO A 145 1.32 -5.74 13.76
CA PRO A 145 1.45 -6.21 15.14
C PRO A 145 1.30 -5.11 16.19
N TYR A 146 1.63 -3.87 15.84
CA TYR A 146 1.49 -2.69 16.71
C TYR A 146 0.10 -2.04 16.62
N MET A 147 -0.76 -2.51 15.72
CA MET A 147 -2.14 -2.04 15.55
C MET A 147 -3.15 -2.97 16.26
N ILE A 148 -2.89 -4.26 16.31
CA ILE A 148 -3.80 -5.27 16.88
C ILE A 148 -4.20 -4.96 18.32
N PRO A 149 -3.31 -4.58 19.26
CA PRO A 149 -3.69 -4.23 20.63
C PRO A 149 -4.71 -3.08 20.70
N ASN A 150 -4.60 -2.09 19.81
CA ASN A 150 -5.60 -1.03 19.69
C ASN A 150 -6.92 -1.55 19.13
N GLY A 151 -6.87 -2.44 18.15
CA GLY A 151 -8.03 -3.05 17.52
C GLY A 151 -8.85 -3.87 18.53
N ASP A 152 -8.19 -4.64 19.37
CA ASP A 152 -8.82 -5.48 20.40
C ASP A 152 -9.50 -4.66 21.52
N LEU A 153 -9.01 -3.44 21.78
CA LEU A 153 -9.56 -2.52 22.79
C LEU A 153 -10.66 -1.61 22.24
N CYS A 154 -10.89 -1.60 20.93
CA CYS A 154 -11.78 -0.68 20.25
C CYS A 154 -12.88 -1.41 19.48
N THR A 155 -13.97 -0.71 19.18
CA THR A 155 -14.95 -1.19 18.19
C THR A 155 -14.41 -0.99 16.76
N TYR A 156 -14.99 -1.69 15.78
CA TYR A 156 -14.61 -1.49 14.38
C TYR A 156 -14.78 -0.03 13.90
N LYS A 157 -15.68 0.73 14.49
CA LYS A 157 -15.87 2.17 14.19
C LYS A 157 -14.81 3.07 14.82
N THR A 158 -14.16 2.64 15.89
CA THR A 158 -13.21 3.45 16.68
C THR A 158 -11.80 2.87 16.71
N GLY A 159 -11.58 1.69 16.14
CA GLY A 159 -10.30 0.99 16.07
C GLY A 159 -9.27 1.65 15.14
N PRO A 160 -8.10 1.06 15.03
CA PRO A 160 -7.02 1.56 14.17
C PRO A 160 -7.38 1.60 12.68
N ARG A 161 -6.70 2.46 11.95
CA ARG A 161 -6.94 2.69 10.52
C ARG A 161 -5.68 2.58 9.70
N ILE A 162 -5.81 1.94 8.54
CA ILE A 162 -4.82 1.96 7.47
C ILE A 162 -5.43 2.71 6.29
N LEU A 163 -4.74 3.74 5.79
CA LEU A 163 -5.10 4.42 4.54
C LEU A 163 -4.02 4.13 3.51
N ASN A 164 -4.37 3.41 2.46
CA ASN A 164 -3.47 3.13 1.34
C ASN A 164 -3.83 4.02 0.15
N ILE A 165 -2.90 4.87 -0.28
CA ILE A 165 -3.13 5.80 -1.38
C ILE A 165 -2.87 5.10 -2.71
N ALA A 166 -3.97 4.65 -3.32
CA ALA A 166 -4.02 4.10 -4.67
C ALA A 166 -4.17 5.21 -5.72
N SER A 167 -4.93 4.96 -6.75
CA SER A 167 -5.31 5.90 -7.81
C SER A 167 -6.47 5.33 -8.61
N SER A 168 -7.27 6.18 -9.26
CA SER A 168 -8.20 5.73 -10.30
C SER A 168 -7.48 5.10 -11.51
N ALA A 169 -6.18 5.34 -11.69
CA ALA A 169 -5.35 4.67 -12.67
C ALA A 169 -5.31 3.14 -12.49
N GLY A 170 -5.51 2.65 -11.25
CA GLY A 170 -5.56 1.22 -10.98
C GLY A 170 -6.87 0.53 -11.36
N PHE A 171 -7.88 1.24 -11.84
CA PHE A 171 -9.14 0.63 -12.29
C PHE A 171 -9.05 0.02 -13.68
N LEU A 172 -8.13 0.51 -14.51
CA LEU A 172 -7.98 0.12 -15.91
C LEU A 172 -6.50 0.04 -16.30
N PRO A 173 -6.11 -0.85 -17.22
CA PRO A 173 -4.82 -0.75 -17.90
C PRO A 173 -4.67 0.61 -18.56
N GLN A 174 -3.52 1.26 -18.42
CA GLN A 174 -3.26 2.58 -19.01
C GLN A 174 -2.04 2.55 -19.94
N PRO A 175 -2.22 2.58 -21.26
CA PRO A 175 -1.13 2.82 -22.20
C PRO A 175 -0.40 4.14 -21.87
N GLY A 176 0.92 4.12 -21.92
CA GLY A 176 1.75 5.26 -21.51
C GLY A 176 1.94 5.45 -20.00
N ALA A 177 1.40 4.54 -19.17
CA ALA A 177 1.60 4.52 -17.72
C ALA A 177 1.46 3.09 -17.16
N ALA A 178 1.92 2.07 -17.91
CA ALA A 178 1.66 0.66 -17.65
C ALA A 178 2.08 0.24 -16.24
N SER A 179 3.36 0.45 -15.86
CA SER A 179 3.89 0.07 -14.54
C SER A 179 3.18 0.79 -13.40
N TYR A 180 2.89 2.08 -13.58
CA TYR A 180 2.18 2.86 -12.58
C TYR A 180 0.74 2.36 -12.38
N ALA A 181 -0.01 2.17 -13.46
CA ALA A 181 -1.39 1.66 -13.39
C ALA A 181 -1.43 0.27 -12.73
N ALA A 182 -0.52 -0.63 -13.11
CA ALA A 182 -0.38 -1.94 -12.52
C ALA A 182 -0.06 -1.87 -11.02
N SER A 183 0.87 -0.99 -10.61
CA SER A 183 1.20 -0.80 -9.19
C SER A 183 0.00 -0.29 -8.38
N LYS A 184 -0.83 0.59 -8.96
CA LYS A 184 -2.04 1.09 -8.27
C LYS A 184 -3.18 0.06 -8.26
N ALA A 185 -3.25 -0.84 -9.25
CA ALA A 185 -4.14 -2.00 -9.20
C ALA A 185 -3.73 -2.97 -8.09
N PHE A 186 -2.42 -3.23 -7.91
CA PHE A 186 -1.90 -3.98 -6.77
C PHE A 186 -2.37 -3.38 -5.44
N VAL A 187 -2.18 -2.07 -5.24
CA VAL A 187 -2.60 -1.39 -4.00
C VAL A 187 -4.11 -1.55 -3.75
N ILE A 188 -4.94 -1.46 -4.80
CA ILE A 188 -6.40 -1.63 -4.68
C ILE A 188 -6.74 -3.05 -4.24
N SER A 189 -6.16 -4.06 -4.88
CA SER A 189 -6.41 -5.47 -4.55
C SER A 189 -5.92 -5.81 -3.15
N PHE A 190 -4.67 -5.50 -2.85
CA PHE A 190 -4.04 -5.72 -1.54
C PHE A 190 -4.84 -5.08 -0.40
N SER A 191 -5.17 -3.79 -0.52
CA SER A 191 -5.89 -3.08 0.54
C SER A 191 -7.28 -3.64 0.80
N ARG A 192 -7.96 -4.13 -0.23
CA ARG A 192 -9.31 -4.71 -0.09
C ARG A 192 -9.27 -6.08 0.57
N ALA A 193 -8.30 -6.92 0.24
CA ALA A 193 -8.06 -8.18 0.93
C ALA A 193 -7.74 -7.92 2.41
N LEU A 194 -6.77 -7.03 2.66
CA LEU A 194 -6.36 -6.63 4.01
C LEU A 194 -7.53 -6.05 4.85
N HIS A 195 -8.46 -5.32 4.22
CA HIS A 195 -9.65 -4.81 4.88
C HIS A 195 -10.55 -5.95 5.42
N ALA A 196 -10.70 -7.02 4.65
CA ALA A 196 -11.49 -8.18 5.06
C ALA A 196 -10.79 -8.98 6.17
N GLU A 197 -9.48 -9.22 6.01
CA GLU A 197 -8.67 -10.00 6.96
C GLU A 197 -8.58 -9.32 8.34
N LEU A 198 -8.33 -8.01 8.37
CA LEU A 198 -8.12 -7.28 9.63
C LEU A 198 -9.41 -6.88 10.36
N LYS A 199 -10.58 -7.17 9.78
CA LYS A 199 -11.86 -6.86 10.41
C LYS A 199 -12.04 -7.58 11.76
N VAL A 200 -11.50 -8.78 11.90
CA VAL A 200 -11.53 -9.55 13.16
C VAL A 200 -10.80 -8.84 14.30
N HIS A 201 -9.82 -7.99 13.99
CA HIS A 201 -9.08 -7.17 14.93
C HIS A 201 -9.63 -5.74 15.05
N ASN A 202 -10.82 -5.45 14.55
CA ASN A 202 -11.40 -4.10 14.52
C ASN A 202 -10.55 -3.05 13.77
N ILE A 203 -9.66 -3.48 12.88
CA ILE A 203 -8.81 -2.63 12.05
C ILE A 203 -9.46 -2.46 10.69
N ALA A 204 -9.60 -1.22 10.21
CA ALA A 204 -10.12 -0.95 8.88
C ALA A 204 -9.02 -0.44 7.94
N SER A 205 -8.83 -1.12 6.81
CA SER A 205 -7.97 -0.69 5.72
C SER A 205 -8.82 0.03 4.65
N THR A 206 -8.55 1.31 4.41
CA THR A 206 -9.26 2.14 3.42
C THR A 206 -8.36 2.39 2.22
N THR A 207 -8.78 1.92 1.06
CA THR A 207 -8.16 2.24 -0.23
C THR A 207 -8.66 3.59 -0.71
N VAL A 208 -7.78 4.57 -0.87
CA VAL A 208 -8.12 5.89 -1.40
C VAL A 208 -7.74 5.96 -2.87
N CYS A 209 -8.74 6.14 -3.75
CA CYS A 209 -8.57 6.19 -5.20
C CYS A 209 -8.88 7.59 -5.74
N PRO A 210 -7.93 8.53 -5.70
CA PRO A 210 -8.09 9.82 -6.34
C PRO A 210 -7.95 9.76 -7.85
N GLY A 211 -8.56 10.72 -8.54
CA GLY A 211 -8.14 11.14 -9.88
C GLY A 211 -6.88 12.02 -9.82
N PRO A 212 -6.64 12.87 -10.83
CA PRO A 212 -5.53 13.83 -10.80
C PRO A 212 -5.66 14.79 -9.62
N VAL A 213 -4.60 14.94 -8.83
CA VAL A 213 -4.54 15.83 -7.67
C VAL A 213 -3.50 16.93 -7.93
N ALA A 214 -3.81 18.15 -7.52
CA ALA A 214 -2.91 19.31 -7.64
C ALA A 214 -1.74 19.17 -6.65
N THR A 215 -0.71 18.42 -7.03
CA THR A 215 0.50 18.16 -6.26
C THR A 215 1.72 18.16 -7.17
N GLU A 216 2.92 18.11 -6.60
CA GLU A 216 4.17 17.93 -7.34
C GLU A 216 4.26 16.60 -8.11
N PHE A 217 3.35 15.67 -7.86
CA PHE A 217 3.38 14.32 -8.45
C PHE A 217 3.43 14.32 -9.98
N ALA A 218 2.70 15.24 -10.64
CA ALA A 218 2.71 15.35 -12.09
C ALA A 218 4.08 15.76 -12.64
N ALA A 219 4.78 16.67 -11.95
CA ALA A 219 6.12 17.08 -12.31
C ALA A 219 7.12 15.93 -12.12
N VAL A 220 7.02 15.20 -11.02
CA VAL A 220 7.88 14.03 -10.75
C VAL A 220 7.63 12.92 -11.78
N ALA A 221 6.36 12.64 -12.11
CA ALA A 221 6.00 11.57 -13.03
C ALA A 221 6.39 11.84 -14.50
N THR A 222 6.57 13.11 -14.87
CA THR A 222 6.96 13.51 -16.23
C THR A 222 8.42 13.92 -16.34
N GLY A 223 9.12 14.10 -15.23
CA GLY A 223 10.47 14.69 -15.19
C GLY A 223 10.51 16.17 -15.58
N ILE A 224 9.36 16.83 -15.75
CA ILE A 224 9.27 18.24 -16.19
C ILE A 224 8.91 19.11 -14.99
N PRO A 225 9.80 20.01 -14.53
CA PRO A 225 9.50 20.94 -13.44
C PRO A 225 8.21 21.73 -13.71
N GLY A 226 7.34 21.83 -12.71
CA GLY A 226 6.09 22.58 -12.82
C GLY A 226 5.01 21.94 -13.71
N ALA A 227 5.22 20.72 -14.22
CA ALA A 227 4.22 20.04 -15.04
C ALA A 227 2.89 19.87 -14.28
N LYS A 228 1.81 20.20 -14.95
CA LYS A 228 0.43 20.03 -14.44
C LYS A 228 -0.29 19.00 -15.32
N ALA A 229 -1.38 18.47 -14.81
CA ALA A 229 -2.27 17.61 -15.61
C ALA A 229 -2.71 18.37 -16.88
N LYS A 230 -2.53 17.76 -18.06
CA LYS A 230 -2.88 18.35 -19.37
C LYS A 230 -4.12 17.67 -19.97
N GLY A 231 -4.76 18.36 -20.93
CA GLY A 231 -5.91 17.86 -21.67
C GLY A 231 -7.12 17.58 -20.79
N PHE A 232 -7.93 16.59 -21.14
CA PHE A 232 -9.16 16.21 -20.44
C PHE A 232 -8.94 15.94 -18.93
N LYS A 233 -7.75 15.47 -18.54
CA LYS A 233 -7.40 15.24 -17.13
C LYS A 233 -7.33 16.54 -16.30
N SER A 234 -7.07 17.70 -16.92
CA SER A 234 -6.98 18.97 -16.20
C SER A 234 -8.31 19.47 -15.65
N LEU A 235 -9.42 19.07 -16.27
CA LEU A 235 -10.78 19.42 -15.84
C LEU A 235 -11.19 18.77 -14.51
N PHE A 236 -10.48 17.71 -14.12
CA PHE A 236 -10.80 16.89 -12.95
C PHE A 236 -9.75 16.98 -11.85
N VAL A 237 -8.87 17.98 -11.90
CA VAL A 237 -7.83 18.18 -10.89
C VAL A 237 -8.46 18.59 -9.57
N VAL A 238 -8.11 17.87 -8.53
CA VAL A 238 -8.66 18.05 -7.19
C VAL A 238 -7.63 18.67 -6.26
N LYS A 239 -8.08 19.55 -5.36
CA LYS A 239 -7.25 20.09 -4.27
C LYS A 239 -7.03 19.00 -3.22
N PRO A 240 -5.75 18.78 -2.76
CA PRO A 240 -5.45 17.74 -1.77
C PRO A 240 -6.23 17.92 -0.46
N GLN A 241 -6.53 19.15 -0.05
CA GLN A 241 -7.26 19.44 1.18
C GLN A 241 -8.66 18.78 1.22
N ARG A 242 -9.40 18.88 0.11
CA ARG A 242 -10.75 18.28 0.02
C ARG A 242 -10.69 16.76 -0.05
N LEU A 243 -9.71 16.24 -0.77
CA LEU A 243 -9.49 14.78 -0.88
C LEU A 243 -9.19 14.17 0.49
N VAL A 244 -8.20 14.71 1.20
CA VAL A 244 -7.71 14.19 2.48
C VAL A 244 -8.80 14.28 3.54
N ARG A 245 -9.48 15.43 3.68
CA ARG A 245 -10.59 15.57 4.63
C ARG A 245 -11.66 14.49 4.45
N LYS A 246 -12.06 14.22 3.21
CA LYS A 246 -13.05 13.18 2.93
C LYS A 246 -12.49 11.78 3.13
N ALA A 247 -11.21 11.53 2.81
CA ALA A 247 -10.55 10.24 3.05
C ALA A 247 -10.49 9.92 4.55
N ILE A 248 -10.17 10.89 5.39
CA ILE A 248 -10.19 10.78 6.85
C ILE A 248 -11.60 10.41 7.34
N ILE A 249 -12.64 11.14 6.90
CA ILE A 249 -14.03 10.88 7.31
C ILE A 249 -14.44 9.46 6.91
N VAL A 250 -14.18 9.06 5.66
CA VAL A 250 -14.55 7.73 5.14
C VAL A 250 -13.81 6.62 5.91
N SER A 251 -12.55 6.83 6.24
CA SER A 251 -11.75 5.91 7.04
C SER A 251 -12.28 5.77 8.47
N LYS A 252 -12.67 6.89 9.12
CA LYS A 252 -13.32 6.87 10.44
C LYS A 252 -14.58 6.00 10.45
N HIS A 253 -15.33 5.96 9.34
CA HIS A 253 -16.50 5.08 9.20
C HIS A 253 -16.15 3.62 8.84
N GLY A 254 -14.88 3.24 8.81
CA GLY A 254 -14.44 1.88 8.53
C GLY A 254 -14.73 1.39 7.11
N ARG A 255 -14.84 2.28 6.12
CA ARG A 255 -15.10 1.88 4.71
C ARG A 255 -13.83 1.42 4.02
N GLY A 256 -13.88 0.28 3.33
CA GLY A 256 -12.71 -0.32 2.65
C GLY A 256 -12.29 0.35 1.35
N LEU A 257 -13.16 1.13 0.70
CA LEU A 257 -12.87 1.81 -0.58
C LEU A 257 -13.41 3.22 -0.59
N TYR A 258 -12.57 4.16 -1.02
CA TYR A 258 -12.95 5.54 -1.25
C TYR A 258 -12.51 6.04 -2.62
N VAL A 259 -13.45 6.21 -3.53
CA VAL A 259 -13.24 6.79 -4.87
C VAL A 259 -13.65 8.25 -4.84
N TYR A 260 -12.68 9.15 -5.08
CA TYR A 260 -12.93 10.59 -5.04
C TYR A 260 -13.31 11.16 -6.40
N GLY A 261 -14.43 11.87 -6.44
CA GLY A 261 -14.96 12.53 -7.64
C GLY A 261 -15.99 11.68 -8.38
N VAL A 262 -17.01 12.35 -8.94
CA VAL A 262 -18.12 11.68 -9.64
C VAL A 262 -17.61 10.95 -10.88
N SER A 263 -16.75 11.59 -11.69
CA SER A 263 -16.17 10.99 -12.89
C SER A 263 -15.37 9.72 -12.58
N GLN A 264 -14.62 9.70 -11.46
CA GLN A 264 -13.84 8.54 -11.04
C GLN A 264 -14.75 7.39 -10.53
N LYS A 265 -15.87 7.72 -9.89
CA LYS A 265 -16.88 6.72 -9.50
C LYS A 265 -17.54 6.09 -10.72
N ILE A 266 -17.89 6.89 -11.71
CA ILE A 266 -18.43 6.39 -12.99
C ILE A 266 -17.40 5.49 -13.66
N LEU A 267 -16.14 5.92 -13.77
CA LEU A 267 -15.05 5.11 -14.32
C LEU A 267 -14.89 3.78 -13.56
N HIS A 268 -14.95 3.82 -12.24
CA HIS A 268 -14.87 2.60 -11.42
C HIS A 268 -16.02 1.62 -11.72
N VAL A 269 -17.25 2.12 -11.82
CA VAL A 269 -18.41 1.27 -12.16
C VAL A 269 -18.26 0.70 -13.57
N LEU A 270 -17.94 1.55 -14.56
CA LEU A 270 -17.74 1.12 -15.94
C LEU A 270 -16.63 0.07 -16.06
N SER A 271 -15.55 0.20 -15.27
CA SER A 271 -14.45 -0.78 -15.27
C SER A 271 -14.86 -2.16 -14.75
N LYS A 272 -15.99 -2.28 -14.07
CA LYS A 272 -16.53 -3.55 -13.58
C LYS A 272 -17.55 -4.20 -14.51
N ILE A 273 -18.21 -3.39 -15.34
CA ILE A 273 -19.31 -3.84 -16.20
C ILE A 273 -18.85 -4.05 -17.64
N LEU A 274 -17.99 -3.15 -18.15
CA LEU A 274 -17.61 -3.17 -19.55
C LEU A 274 -16.40 -4.09 -19.80
N PRO A 275 -16.35 -4.79 -20.96
CA PRO A 275 -15.18 -5.58 -21.34
C PRO A 275 -13.90 -4.72 -21.40
N THR A 276 -12.80 -5.23 -20.89
CA THR A 276 -11.52 -4.51 -20.86
C THR A 276 -11.05 -4.08 -22.25
N ARG A 277 -11.32 -4.88 -23.29
CA ARG A 277 -10.99 -4.54 -24.69
C ARG A 277 -11.68 -3.25 -25.14
N PHE A 278 -12.95 -3.07 -24.81
CA PHE A 278 -13.71 -1.85 -25.13
C PHE A 278 -13.17 -0.63 -24.40
N LEU A 279 -12.88 -0.80 -23.10
CA LEU A 279 -12.30 0.27 -22.27
C LEU A 279 -10.91 0.68 -22.77
N LEU A 280 -10.05 -0.27 -23.15
CA LEU A 280 -8.75 0.01 -23.75
C LEU A 280 -8.88 0.76 -25.07
N PHE A 281 -9.79 0.36 -25.95
CA PHE A 281 -10.08 1.09 -27.19
C PHE A 281 -10.46 2.53 -26.90
N LEU A 282 -11.36 2.77 -25.95
CA LEU A 282 -11.80 4.11 -25.57
C LEU A 282 -10.65 4.94 -24.99
N VAL A 283 -9.88 4.38 -24.05
CA VAL A 283 -8.72 5.04 -23.45
C VAL A 283 -7.67 5.38 -24.50
N THR A 284 -7.38 4.45 -25.40
CA THR A 284 -6.40 4.67 -26.47
C THR A 284 -6.86 5.74 -27.45
N LYS A 285 -8.15 5.76 -27.82
CA LYS A 285 -8.72 6.79 -28.69
C LYS A 285 -8.66 8.17 -28.06
N LEU A 286 -9.04 8.29 -26.78
CA LEU A 286 -8.98 9.55 -26.02
C LEU A 286 -7.55 10.00 -25.70
N SER A 287 -6.59 9.07 -25.66
CA SER A 287 -5.18 9.37 -25.37
C SER A 287 -4.38 9.75 -26.63
N LYS A 288 -4.87 9.44 -27.84
CA LYS A 288 -4.19 9.81 -29.10
C LYS A 288 -3.96 11.31 -29.24
N ASP A 289 -4.85 12.12 -28.68
CA ASP A 289 -4.71 13.57 -28.66
C ASP A 289 -3.70 14.08 -27.59
N ALA A 290 -3.33 13.23 -26.64
CA ALA A 290 -2.44 13.57 -25.53
C ALA A 290 -0.99 13.08 -25.70
N HIS A 291 -0.76 12.06 -26.53
CA HIS A 291 0.55 11.54 -26.89
C HIS A 291 0.52 11.09 -28.34
N PRO A 292 1.26 11.74 -29.25
CA PRO A 292 1.48 11.19 -30.57
C PRO A 292 2.29 9.90 -30.39
N LEU A 293 1.61 8.75 -30.55
CA LEU A 293 2.23 7.42 -30.61
C LEU A 293 3.16 7.27 -31.83
N LYS A 294 3.44 8.38 -32.53
CA LYS A 294 4.26 8.49 -33.72
C LYS A 294 5.25 9.64 -33.61
N LYS A 295 6.14 9.65 -32.63
CA LYS A 295 7.36 10.44 -32.72
C LYS A 295 8.52 9.68 -32.12
N ALA A 296 9.41 9.29 -33.03
CA ALA A 296 10.82 8.98 -32.89
C ALA A 296 11.16 8.04 -31.70
N VAL A 297 11.43 6.81 -32.03
CA VAL A 297 12.43 6.04 -31.30
C VAL A 297 13.68 6.94 -31.26
N PRO A 298 14.11 7.47 -30.11
CA PRO A 298 15.45 8.04 -30.01
C PRO A 298 16.41 6.92 -30.39
N ASP A 299 17.48 7.20 -31.11
CA ASP A 299 18.56 6.26 -31.35
C ASP A 299 18.82 5.51 -30.04
N GLN A 300 18.58 4.22 -30.08
CA GLN A 300 18.82 3.38 -28.93
C GLN A 300 20.30 3.51 -28.61
N PRO A 301 20.71 3.89 -27.37
CA PRO A 301 22.08 3.67 -27.00
C PRO A 301 22.33 2.18 -27.25
N GLU A 302 23.39 1.91 -28.02
CA GLU A 302 23.86 0.54 -28.28
C GLU A 302 23.69 -0.29 -27.03
N VAL A 303 22.86 -1.33 -27.13
CA VAL A 303 22.78 -2.32 -26.08
C VAL A 303 24.15 -2.98 -26.06
N VAL A 304 25.05 -2.45 -25.25
CA VAL A 304 26.26 -3.16 -24.86
C VAL A 304 25.75 -4.39 -24.15
N LEU A 305 25.60 -5.45 -24.91
CA LEU A 305 25.48 -6.80 -24.39
C LEU A 305 26.70 -7.02 -23.52
N ALA A 306 26.59 -6.71 -22.24
CA ALA A 306 27.54 -7.20 -21.25
C ALA A 306 27.46 -8.72 -21.34
N SER A 307 28.39 -9.29 -22.14
CA SER A 307 28.62 -10.71 -22.31
C SER A 307 29.17 -11.32 -21.03
N THR A 308 28.38 -11.32 -19.97
CA THR A 308 28.70 -11.99 -18.71
C THR A 308 27.46 -12.59 -18.07
N VAL A 309 26.61 -13.21 -18.88
CA VAL A 309 25.89 -14.37 -18.36
C VAL A 309 26.87 -15.51 -18.43
N ARG A 310 27.64 -15.73 -17.37
CA ARG A 310 28.35 -16.99 -17.21
C ARG A 310 27.28 -18.07 -17.12
N GLU A 311 27.17 -18.89 -18.17
CA GLU A 311 26.48 -20.17 -18.05
C GLU A 311 27.14 -20.91 -16.91
N ILE A 312 26.37 -21.15 -15.86
CA ILE A 312 26.78 -22.07 -14.80
C ILE A 312 26.81 -23.46 -15.47
N PRO A 313 27.98 -24.10 -15.65
CA PRO A 313 28.00 -25.44 -16.24
C PRO A 313 27.15 -26.34 -15.33
N VAL A 314 26.08 -26.89 -15.87
CA VAL A 314 25.32 -27.96 -15.22
C VAL A 314 26.22 -29.20 -15.28
N SER A 315 26.97 -29.45 -14.22
CA SER A 315 27.70 -30.70 -14.05
C SER A 315 26.68 -31.83 -13.97
N PRO A 316 26.83 -32.92 -14.75
CA PRO A 316 25.92 -34.06 -14.64
C PRO A 316 26.01 -34.63 -13.24
N ALA A 317 24.89 -34.69 -12.56
CA ALA A 317 24.80 -35.21 -11.19
C ALA A 317 25.32 -36.66 -11.13
N ALA A 318 26.50 -36.84 -10.54
CA ALA A 318 26.92 -38.14 -10.03
C ALA A 318 25.98 -38.47 -8.84
N GLY A 319 25.41 -39.67 -8.88
CA GLY A 319 24.43 -40.15 -7.91
C GLY A 319 24.96 -40.03 -6.46
N VAL A 320 24.17 -39.35 -5.65
CA VAL A 320 24.31 -39.31 -4.19
C VAL A 320 23.24 -40.22 -3.60
N PRO A 321 23.58 -41.25 -2.79
CA PRO A 321 22.60 -42.09 -2.14
C PRO A 321 21.86 -41.31 -1.04
N LEU A 322 20.52 -41.41 -1.03
CA LEU A 322 19.69 -40.93 0.07
C LEU A 322 19.97 -41.78 1.34
N SER A 323 20.75 -41.23 2.26
CA SER A 323 20.68 -41.66 3.66
C SER A 323 21.15 -40.56 4.57
N ALA A 324 20.32 -40.30 5.60
CA ALA A 324 20.59 -39.53 6.81
C ALA A 324 20.69 -38.00 6.71
N ALA A 325 19.52 -37.34 6.93
CA ALA A 325 19.49 -36.05 7.62
C ALA A 325 18.36 -36.08 8.65
N ALA A 326 18.72 -36.35 9.88
CA ALA A 326 17.89 -36.18 11.06
C ALA A 326 17.90 -34.68 11.45
N GLY A 327 16.74 -34.14 11.83
CA GLY A 327 16.67 -32.96 12.70
C GLY A 327 16.22 -31.62 12.05
N VAL A 328 14.98 -31.56 11.54
CA VAL A 328 14.25 -30.28 11.44
C VAL A 328 12.93 -30.48 12.16
N PRO A 329 12.58 -29.67 13.17
CA PRO A 329 11.27 -29.80 13.83
C PRO A 329 10.15 -29.39 12.87
N ALA A 330 9.15 -30.25 12.70
CA ALA A 330 7.99 -30.04 11.87
C ALA A 330 7.13 -28.89 12.42
N ALA A 331 6.77 -27.96 11.53
CA ALA A 331 5.72 -26.98 11.78
C ALA A 331 4.37 -27.69 11.96
N PRO A 332 3.42 -27.16 12.76
CA PRO A 332 2.14 -27.81 13.01
C PRO A 332 1.33 -27.89 11.72
N SER A 333 0.99 -29.10 11.32
CA SER A 333 0.20 -29.43 10.13
C SER A 333 -1.26 -28.95 10.32
N ASN A 334 -1.72 -28.07 9.45
CA ASN A 334 -3.13 -27.72 9.34
C ASN A 334 -3.85 -28.91 8.63
N PRO A 335 -4.80 -29.59 9.29
CA PRO A 335 -5.43 -30.80 8.75
C PRO A 335 -6.22 -30.56 7.45
N VAL A 336 -6.63 -29.33 7.15
CA VAL A 336 -7.36 -28.97 5.93
C VAL A 336 -6.44 -28.96 4.71
N LEU A 337 -5.17 -28.52 4.84
CA LEU A 337 -4.22 -28.51 3.73
C LEU A 337 -3.65 -29.90 3.41
N SER A 338 -3.55 -30.78 4.40
CA SER A 338 -3.13 -32.15 4.22
C SER A 338 -4.16 -32.99 3.42
N ALA A 339 -5.45 -32.76 3.63
CA ALA A 339 -6.51 -33.45 2.90
C ALA A 339 -6.56 -33.06 1.41
N ILE A 340 -6.27 -31.81 1.07
CA ILE A 340 -6.27 -31.31 -0.32
C ILE A 340 -5.04 -31.83 -1.10
N ALA A 341 -3.89 -31.94 -0.46
CA ALA A 341 -2.65 -32.40 -1.11
C ALA A 341 -2.68 -33.92 -1.45
N HIS A 342 -3.44 -34.71 -0.70
CA HIS A 342 -3.53 -36.16 -0.92
C HIS A 342 -4.49 -36.56 -2.07
N GLU A 343 -5.47 -35.71 -2.41
CA GLU A 343 -6.44 -36.04 -3.46
C GLU A 343 -6.09 -35.54 -4.87
N THR A 344 -5.20 -34.55 -5.03
CA THR A 344 -5.09 -33.88 -6.32
C THR A 344 -3.77 -34.00 -7.05
N GLY A 345 -2.68 -34.37 -6.44
CA GLY A 345 -1.35 -34.52 -7.13
C GLY A 345 -0.96 -33.37 -8.09
N ASN A 346 -1.80 -32.33 -8.21
CA ASN A 346 -1.64 -31.19 -9.11
C ASN A 346 -2.12 -29.89 -8.45
N ILE A 347 -1.33 -28.83 -8.57
CA ILE A 347 -1.58 -27.53 -7.94
C ILE A 347 -2.76 -26.74 -8.57
N PHE A 348 -3.26 -27.17 -9.73
CA PHE A 348 -4.40 -26.54 -10.40
C PHE A 348 -5.56 -27.52 -10.59
N PRO A 349 -6.79 -27.18 -10.20
CA PRO A 349 -7.96 -28.03 -10.42
C PRO A 349 -8.26 -28.16 -11.92
N THR A 350 -8.59 -29.37 -12.37
CA THR A 350 -9.09 -29.63 -13.72
C THR A 350 -10.48 -28.98 -13.90
N SER A 351 -10.93 -28.80 -15.16
CA SER A 351 -12.23 -28.17 -15.47
C SER A 351 -13.41 -28.83 -14.76
N ASP A 352 -13.36 -30.15 -14.55
CA ASP A 352 -14.39 -30.91 -13.85
C ASP A 352 -14.39 -30.67 -12.34
N GLN A 353 -13.22 -30.50 -11.73
CA GLN A 353 -13.08 -30.16 -10.32
C GLN A 353 -13.56 -28.74 -10.02
N ALA A 354 -13.26 -27.79 -10.92
CA ALA A 354 -13.76 -26.40 -10.84
C ALA A 354 -15.30 -26.35 -10.91
N SER A 355 -15.91 -27.18 -11.75
CA SER A 355 -17.37 -27.29 -11.90
C SER A 355 -18.04 -27.87 -10.63
N ARG A 356 -17.43 -28.85 -9.97
CA ARG A 356 -17.91 -29.40 -8.69
C ARG A 356 -17.80 -28.40 -7.54
N ILE A 357 -16.70 -27.63 -7.48
CA ILE A 357 -16.53 -26.57 -6.48
C ILE A 357 -17.59 -25.48 -6.67
N LEU A 358 -17.86 -25.06 -7.91
CA LEU A 358 -18.90 -24.09 -8.22
C LEU A 358 -20.32 -24.57 -7.88
N SER A 359 -20.61 -25.88 -7.97
CA SER A 359 -21.91 -26.44 -7.61
C SER A 359 -22.16 -26.40 -6.09
N LEU A 360 -21.11 -26.50 -5.27
CA LEU A 360 -21.20 -26.42 -3.81
C LEU A 360 -21.52 -25.01 -3.30
N TYR A 361 -21.21 -23.97 -4.09
CA TYR A 361 -21.48 -22.57 -3.74
C TYR A 361 -22.81 -22.02 -4.27
N LYS A 362 -23.50 -22.71 -5.20
CA LYS A 362 -24.82 -22.28 -5.73
C LYS A 362 -25.98 -22.40 -4.76
N GLY A 363 -25.79 -22.95 -3.57
CA GLY A 363 -26.85 -23.19 -2.58
C GLY A 363 -26.86 -22.28 -1.35
N LYS A 364 -25.97 -21.31 -1.23
CA LYS A 364 -25.96 -20.37 -0.09
C LYS A 364 -25.99 -18.94 -0.60
N SER A 365 -27.19 -18.35 -0.61
CA SER A 365 -27.38 -16.91 -0.70
C SER A 365 -26.66 -16.22 0.47
N ILE A 366 -25.76 -15.30 0.14
CA ILE A 366 -25.18 -14.33 1.09
C ILE A 366 -25.97 -13.03 0.94
#